data_7e1cec8f33ed668ca355286cdc72c34e
#
_entry.id   7e1cec8f33ed668ca355286cdc72c34e
#
_cell.length_a   1.000
_cell.length_b   1.000
_cell.length_c   1.000
_cell.angle_alpha   90.00
_cell.angle_beta   90.00
_cell.angle_gamma   90.00
#
_symmetry.space_group_name_H-M   'P 1'
#
loop_
_entity.id
_entity.type
_entity.pdbx_description
1 polymer ?
#
loop_
_entity_poly.entity_id
_entity_poly.type
_entity_poly.pdbx_seq_one_letter_code
_entity_poly.pdbx_strand_id
1 'polypeptide(L)'
;MKYWKSDAYIYFHTHYADELSLKDIADAGTMSIAQCNRCFNKMLNVTPYEYLIQYRLQKATNLLKDATLNVTEISEIVGFNNVTYFIQAFKKVYGILPKKYRMMED
;
A
#
# COMPACT_ATOMS: atom_id res chain seq x y z
N MET A 1 -17.43 8.51 -1.56
CA MET A 1 -16.48 8.34 -2.69
C MET A 1 -17.24 8.07 -3.96
N LYS A 2 -16.94 8.85 -4.97
CA LYS A 2 -17.70 8.81 -6.22
C LYS A 2 -17.46 7.55 -7.04
N TYR A 3 -16.22 7.06 -7.06
CA TYR A 3 -15.81 5.95 -7.92
C TYR A 3 -15.53 4.68 -7.15
N TRP A 4 -15.24 4.78 -5.88
CA TRP A 4 -15.12 3.64 -4.98
C TRP A 4 -16.48 3.38 -4.37
N LYS A 5 -16.81 2.12 -4.16
CA LYS A 5 -17.86 1.78 -3.21
C LYS A 5 -17.31 2.06 -1.83
N SER A 6 -18.09 2.68 -0.96
CA SER A 6 -17.64 3.02 0.41
C SER A 6 -17.12 1.82 1.16
N ASP A 7 -17.77 0.66 1.02
CA ASP A 7 -17.36 -0.57 1.69
C ASP A 7 -16.00 -1.05 1.20
N ALA A 8 -15.72 -0.96 -0.11
CA ALA A 8 -14.42 -1.34 -0.65
C ALA A 8 -13.33 -0.40 -0.17
N TYR A 9 -13.61 0.89 -0.11
CA TYR A 9 -12.66 1.89 0.41
C TYR A 9 -12.28 1.59 1.86
N ILE A 10 -13.30 1.40 2.71
CA ILE A 10 -13.09 1.11 4.13
C ILE A 10 -12.33 -0.20 4.29
N TYR A 11 -12.71 -1.23 3.54
CA TYR A 11 -12.06 -2.54 3.61
C TYR A 11 -10.58 -2.42 3.26
N PHE A 12 -10.27 -1.74 2.16
CA PHE A 12 -8.89 -1.55 1.71
C PHE A 12 -8.04 -0.88 2.80
N HIS A 13 -8.52 0.24 3.33
CA HIS A 13 -7.73 1.03 4.28
C HIS A 13 -7.68 0.41 5.67
N THR A 14 -8.58 -0.51 5.97
CA THR A 14 -8.56 -1.27 7.22
C THR A 14 -7.61 -2.47 7.13
N HIS A 15 -7.54 -3.10 5.96
CA HIS A 15 -6.84 -4.38 5.76
C HIS A 15 -5.59 -4.29 4.90
N TYR A 16 -5.08 -3.09 4.63
CA TYR A 16 -3.96 -2.93 3.70
C TYR A 16 -2.71 -3.73 4.12
N ALA A 17 -2.52 -3.97 5.40
CA ALA A 17 -1.36 -4.70 5.91
C ALA A 17 -1.53 -6.22 5.87
N ASP A 18 -2.73 -6.69 5.55
CA ASP A 18 -3.04 -8.10 5.47
C ASP A 18 -2.77 -8.64 4.06
N GLU A 19 -2.83 -9.96 3.90
CA GLU A 19 -2.85 -10.56 2.57
C GLU A 19 -4.16 -10.18 1.88
N LEU A 20 -4.08 -9.18 1.02
CA LEU A 20 -5.25 -8.59 0.40
C LEU A 20 -5.25 -8.89 -1.09
N SER A 21 -6.27 -9.61 -1.54
CA SER A 21 -6.42 -9.93 -2.97
C SER A 21 -7.35 -8.93 -3.64
N LEU A 22 -7.24 -8.82 -4.95
CA LEU A 22 -8.16 -8.02 -5.74
C LEU A 22 -9.61 -8.50 -5.56
N LYS A 23 -9.79 -9.82 -5.44
CA LYS A 23 -11.11 -10.39 -5.20
C LYS A 23 -11.70 -9.93 -3.87
N ASP A 24 -10.88 -9.86 -2.81
CA ASP A 24 -11.34 -9.39 -1.50
C ASP A 24 -11.84 -7.96 -1.57
N ILE A 25 -11.10 -7.10 -2.28
CA ILE A 25 -11.49 -5.70 -2.43
C ILE A 25 -12.80 -5.60 -3.22
N ALA A 26 -12.90 -6.32 -4.33
CA ALA A 26 -14.09 -6.32 -5.17
C ALA A 26 -15.32 -6.84 -4.42
N ASP A 27 -15.15 -7.94 -3.68
CA ASP A 27 -16.25 -8.53 -2.90
C ASP A 27 -16.75 -7.56 -1.84
N ALA A 28 -15.85 -6.86 -1.15
CA ALA A 28 -16.23 -5.89 -0.14
C ALA A 28 -17.08 -4.75 -0.72
N GLY A 29 -16.83 -4.38 -1.95
CA GLY A 29 -17.61 -3.34 -2.64
C GLY A 29 -18.77 -3.90 -3.46
N THR A 30 -19.04 -5.20 -3.36
CA THR A 30 -20.09 -5.87 -4.15
C THR A 30 -19.95 -5.62 -5.65
N MET A 31 -18.72 -5.67 -6.15
CA MET A 31 -18.44 -5.51 -7.57
C MET A 31 -17.62 -6.67 -8.10
N SER A 32 -17.64 -6.84 -9.42
CA SER A 32 -16.77 -7.82 -10.06
C SER A 32 -15.33 -7.33 -10.06
N ILE A 33 -14.40 -8.26 -10.30
CA ILE A 33 -12.97 -7.91 -10.43
C ILE A 33 -12.78 -6.90 -11.57
N ALA A 34 -13.50 -7.10 -12.70
CA ALA A 34 -13.41 -6.19 -13.84
C ALA A 34 -13.86 -4.78 -13.48
N GLN A 35 -14.96 -4.65 -12.73
CA GLN A 35 -15.44 -3.35 -12.27
C GLN A 35 -14.44 -2.69 -11.33
N CYS A 36 -13.84 -3.47 -10.44
CA CYS A 36 -12.84 -2.97 -9.51
C CYS A 36 -11.63 -2.40 -10.26
N ASN A 37 -11.12 -3.14 -11.25
CA ASN A 37 -10.02 -2.66 -12.09
C ASN A 37 -10.37 -1.37 -12.79
N ARG A 38 -11.58 -1.28 -13.37
CA ARG A 38 -12.02 -0.08 -14.07
C ARG A 38 -12.11 1.12 -13.13
N CYS A 39 -12.61 0.91 -11.91
CA CYS A 39 -12.73 1.98 -10.93
C CYS A 39 -11.35 2.55 -10.57
N PHE A 40 -10.38 1.68 -10.31
CA PHE A 40 -9.04 2.14 -9.97
C PHE A 40 -8.37 2.86 -11.13
N ASN A 41 -8.46 2.29 -12.34
CA ASN A 41 -7.85 2.93 -13.51
C ASN A 41 -8.49 4.28 -13.81
N LYS A 42 -9.82 4.35 -13.74
CA LYS A 42 -10.55 5.58 -14.07
C LYS A 42 -10.30 6.68 -13.05
N MET A 43 -10.27 6.33 -11.76
CA MET A 43 -10.14 7.30 -10.69
C MET A 43 -8.70 7.69 -10.39
N LEU A 44 -7.80 6.71 -10.38
CA LEU A 44 -6.43 6.91 -9.88
C LEU A 44 -5.38 6.66 -10.94
N ASN A 45 -5.77 6.17 -12.12
CA ASN A 45 -4.85 5.85 -13.20
C ASN A 45 -3.78 4.83 -12.80
N VAL A 46 -4.11 3.93 -11.87
CA VAL A 46 -3.24 2.85 -11.41
C VAL A 46 -4.08 1.60 -11.22
N THR A 47 -3.43 0.44 -11.17
CA THR A 47 -4.13 -0.80 -10.83
C THR A 47 -4.38 -0.85 -9.33
N PRO A 48 -5.33 -1.67 -8.86
CA PRO A 48 -5.53 -1.87 -7.43
C PRO A 48 -4.26 -2.33 -6.70
N TYR A 49 -3.47 -3.21 -7.33
CA TYR A 49 -2.23 -3.68 -6.72
C TYR A 49 -1.21 -2.56 -6.59
N GLU A 50 -1.04 -1.76 -7.64
CA GLU A 50 -0.13 -0.60 -7.59
C GLU A 50 -0.55 0.38 -6.49
N TYR A 51 -1.84 0.61 -6.34
CA TYR A 51 -2.35 1.47 -5.30
C TYR A 51 -2.03 0.90 -3.92
N LEU A 52 -2.21 -0.42 -3.75
CA LEU A 52 -1.90 -1.08 -2.48
C LEU A 52 -0.42 -0.92 -2.11
N ILE A 53 0.47 -1.14 -3.07
CA ILE A 53 1.92 -1.00 -2.83
C ILE A 53 2.25 0.45 -2.45
N GLN A 54 1.72 1.42 -3.16
CA GLN A 54 1.97 2.84 -2.88
C GLN A 54 1.44 3.21 -1.49
N TYR A 55 0.28 2.71 -1.12
CA TYR A 55 -0.31 3.00 0.19
C TYR A 55 0.52 2.41 1.32
N ARG A 56 0.98 1.16 1.16
CA ARG A 56 1.87 0.52 2.13
C ARG A 56 3.17 1.29 2.30
N LEU A 57 3.74 1.75 1.19
CA LEU A 57 4.98 2.55 1.24
C LEU A 57 4.77 3.89 1.93
N GLN A 58 3.63 4.52 1.70
CA GLN A 58 3.30 5.77 2.38
C GLN A 58 3.19 5.57 3.90
N LYS A 59 2.55 4.47 4.33
CA LYS A 59 2.50 4.14 5.76
C LYS A 59 3.88 3.89 6.33
N ALA A 60 4.75 3.26 5.54
CA ALA A 60 6.13 3.01 5.96
C ALA A 60 6.90 4.31 6.22
N THR A 61 6.67 5.36 5.43
CA THR A 61 7.36 6.64 5.65
C THR A 61 7.07 7.19 7.05
N ASN A 62 5.85 7.04 7.53
CA ASN A 62 5.49 7.48 8.87
C ASN A 62 6.20 6.64 9.94
N LEU A 63 6.30 5.33 9.74
CA LEU A 63 6.94 4.43 10.70
C LEU A 63 8.46 4.61 10.72
N LEU A 64 9.06 5.08 9.63
CA LEU A 64 10.51 5.35 9.60
C LEU A 64 10.92 6.43 10.58
N LYS A 65 9.99 7.26 11.02
CA LYS A 65 10.26 8.29 12.03
C LYS A 65 10.46 7.67 13.43
N ASP A 66 10.02 6.44 13.63
CA ASP A 66 10.17 5.73 14.89
C ASP A 66 11.50 4.96 14.89
N ALA A 67 12.50 5.49 15.58
CA ALA A 67 13.84 4.92 15.62
C ALA A 67 13.89 3.55 16.32
N THR A 68 12.83 3.15 17.03
CA THR A 68 12.78 1.84 17.68
C THR A 68 12.47 0.71 16.71
N LEU A 69 11.98 1.03 15.50
CA LEU A 69 11.63 0.05 14.49
C LEU A 69 12.72 -0.04 13.43
N ASN A 70 13.16 -1.25 13.11
CA ASN A 70 14.08 -1.43 12.00
C ASN A 70 13.33 -1.60 10.68
N VAL A 71 14.06 -1.55 9.57
CA VAL A 71 13.45 -1.60 8.24
C VAL A 71 12.68 -2.90 8.01
N THR A 72 13.20 -4.03 8.50
CA THR A 72 12.52 -5.32 8.37
C THR A 72 11.20 -5.32 9.11
N GLU A 73 11.19 -4.82 10.34
CA GLU A 73 9.97 -4.72 11.13
C GLU A 73 8.92 -3.84 10.44
N ILE A 74 9.36 -2.69 9.90
CA ILE A 74 8.47 -1.78 9.21
C ILE A 74 7.85 -2.46 7.98
N SER A 75 8.67 -3.19 7.20
CA SER A 75 8.16 -3.87 6.01
C SER A 75 7.07 -4.87 6.38
N GLU A 76 7.23 -5.58 7.48
CA GLU A 76 6.24 -6.55 7.95
C GLU A 76 4.97 -5.86 8.44
N ILE A 77 5.11 -4.78 9.21
CA ILE A 77 3.97 -4.04 9.77
C ILE A 77 3.06 -3.52 8.64
N VAL A 78 3.64 -3.03 7.55
CA VAL A 78 2.85 -2.48 6.46
C VAL A 78 2.40 -3.51 5.42
N GLY A 79 2.74 -4.79 5.63
CA GLY A 79 2.18 -5.87 4.84
C GLY A 79 3.05 -6.45 3.74
N PHE A 80 4.34 -6.13 3.71
CA PHE A 80 5.25 -6.76 2.75
C PHE A 80 5.75 -8.09 3.31
N ASN A 81 5.70 -9.14 2.47
CA ASN A 81 6.17 -10.47 2.86
C ASN A 81 7.68 -10.62 2.72
N ASN A 82 8.31 -9.72 1.99
CA ASN A 82 9.73 -9.83 1.63
C ASN A 82 10.36 -8.44 1.77
N VAL A 83 11.34 -8.33 2.67
CA VAL A 83 11.99 -7.04 2.92
C VAL A 83 12.78 -6.55 1.70
N THR A 84 13.36 -7.45 0.94
CA THR A 84 14.08 -7.07 -0.28
C THR A 84 13.16 -6.39 -1.28
N TYR A 85 11.98 -6.95 -1.49
CA TYR A 85 10.98 -6.35 -2.37
C TYR A 85 10.52 -4.99 -1.83
N PHE A 86 10.30 -4.90 -0.52
CA PHE A 86 9.94 -3.63 0.12
C PHE A 86 10.99 -2.55 -0.17
N ILE A 87 12.27 -2.87 0.04
CA ILE A 87 13.36 -1.92 -0.17
C ILE A 87 13.42 -1.47 -1.64
N GLN A 88 13.28 -2.42 -2.57
CA GLN A 88 13.29 -2.10 -4.00
C GLN A 88 12.11 -1.22 -4.40
N ALA A 89 10.91 -1.54 -3.91
CA ALA A 89 9.71 -0.78 -4.20
C ALA A 89 9.81 0.63 -3.60
N PHE A 90 10.32 0.74 -2.38
CA PHE A 90 10.50 2.02 -1.71
C PHE A 90 11.43 2.93 -2.51
N LYS A 91 12.58 2.38 -2.92
CA LYS A 91 13.55 3.15 -3.71
C LYS A 91 12.98 3.58 -5.05
N LYS A 92 12.17 2.72 -5.68
CA LYS A 92 11.54 3.04 -6.96
C LYS A 92 10.59 4.23 -6.84
N VAL A 93 9.82 4.30 -5.75
CA VAL A 93 8.83 5.37 -5.55
C VAL A 93 9.46 6.65 -5.01
N TYR A 94 10.35 6.54 -4.04
CA TYR A 94 10.90 7.71 -3.34
C TYR A 94 12.32 8.09 -3.79
N GLY A 95 12.95 7.27 -4.61
CA GLY A 95 14.28 7.59 -5.16
C GLY A 95 15.45 7.28 -4.24
N ILE A 96 15.22 6.92 -2.99
CA ILE A 96 16.27 6.58 -2.02
C ILE A 96 15.85 5.37 -1.19
N LEU A 97 16.83 4.75 -0.55
CA LEU A 97 16.57 3.60 0.33
C LEU A 97 15.84 4.03 1.61
N PRO A 98 15.04 3.13 2.21
CA PRO A 98 14.32 3.48 3.45
C PRO A 98 15.23 3.97 4.55
N LYS A 99 16.39 3.36 4.74
CA LYS A 99 17.34 3.74 5.78
C LYS A 99 17.84 5.17 5.57
N LYS A 100 18.11 5.53 4.31
CA LYS A 100 18.54 6.87 3.98
C LYS A 100 17.41 7.89 4.14
N TYR A 101 16.21 7.50 3.80
CA TYR A 101 15.03 8.34 3.99
C TYR A 101 14.87 8.69 5.47
N ARG A 102 15.05 7.71 6.36
CA ARG A 102 14.99 7.93 7.82
C ARG A 102 15.97 9.01 8.26
N MET A 103 17.18 8.96 7.73
CA MET A 103 18.22 9.91 8.11
C MET A 103 17.92 11.34 7.65
N MET A 104 17.15 11.49 6.59
CA MET A 104 16.81 12.80 6.03
C MET A 104 15.61 13.44 6.72
N GLU A 105 14.87 12.68 7.52
CA GLU A 105 13.64 13.14 8.16
C GLU A 105 13.88 13.89 9.49
N ASP A 106 15.09 14.03 9.90
CA ASP A 106 15.44 14.72 11.15
C ASP A 106 15.04 16.19 11.16
#